data_2cecf2a5c0182e67ffaa06bbeffe69c6
#
_entry.id   2cecf2a5c0182e67ffaa06bbeffe69c6
#
_cell.length_a   1.000
_cell.length_b   1.000
_cell.length_c   1.000
_cell.angle_alpha   90.00
_cell.angle_beta   90.00
_cell.angle_gamma   90.00
#
_symmetry.space_group_name_H-M   'P 1'
#
loop_
_entity.id
_entity.type
_entity.pdbx_description
1 polymer ?
#
loop_
_entity_poly.entity_id
_entity_poly.type
_entity_poly.pdbx_seq_one_letter_code
_entity_poly.pdbx_strand_id
1 'polypeptide(L)'
;MPTLPSQPDTFGALQAMQSLILNECLVAGVSPFAALSASDASRYGVARAVFIGRPKDFSDAYLPQCCIWLPSDTHAETVELAGYAGRALSTLVAHVLLLVDQRTDWYAAEQQILRLRDALWPVLLRHAQLGGTVASVSASEVSVGRGLCYEQVAGVQYRCFEAIWRIRQQWQISGGLIA
;
A
#
# COMPACT_ATOMS: atom_id res chain seq x y z
N MET A 1 -25.42 -4.43 14.18
CA MET A 1 -23.95 -4.55 14.12
C MET A 1 -23.62 -5.18 12.77
N PRO A 2 -22.67 -4.67 12.01
CA PRO A 2 -22.26 -5.34 10.79
C PRO A 2 -21.72 -6.73 11.13
N THR A 3 -22.12 -7.73 10.38
CA THR A 3 -21.60 -9.10 10.51
C THR A 3 -20.15 -9.12 10.03
N LEU A 4 -19.26 -9.65 10.86
CA LEU A 4 -17.86 -9.83 10.48
C LEU A 4 -17.77 -10.92 9.39
N PRO A 5 -16.82 -10.78 8.43
CA PRO A 5 -16.57 -11.83 7.47
C PRO A 5 -16.03 -13.11 8.15
N SER A 6 -16.16 -14.24 7.47
CA SER A 6 -15.67 -15.54 7.97
C SER A 6 -14.17 -15.77 7.74
N GLN A 7 -13.51 -14.86 7.02
CA GLN A 7 -12.08 -14.90 6.73
C GLN A 7 -11.54 -13.48 6.53
N PRO A 8 -10.23 -13.24 6.69
CA PRO A 8 -9.63 -11.95 6.38
C PRO A 8 -9.72 -11.66 4.88
N ASP A 9 -9.96 -10.39 4.54
CA ASP A 9 -9.96 -9.92 3.15
C ASP A 9 -8.65 -9.17 2.84
N THR A 10 -7.58 -9.93 2.73
CA THR A 10 -6.24 -9.38 2.47
C THR A 10 -6.17 -8.66 1.13
N PHE A 11 -6.74 -9.25 0.08
CA PHE A 11 -6.69 -8.65 -1.26
C PHE A 11 -7.55 -7.38 -1.35
N GLY A 12 -8.74 -7.39 -0.77
CA GLY A 12 -9.58 -6.20 -0.68
C GLY A 12 -8.92 -5.07 0.11
N ALA A 13 -8.19 -5.38 1.17
CA ALA A 13 -7.40 -4.39 1.91
C ALA A 13 -6.31 -3.77 1.04
N LEU A 14 -5.56 -4.56 0.26
CA LEU A 14 -4.53 -4.04 -0.66
C LEU A 14 -5.14 -3.20 -1.79
N GLN A 15 -6.30 -3.58 -2.32
CA GLN A 15 -7.02 -2.79 -3.33
C GLN A 15 -7.52 -1.46 -2.76
N ALA A 16 -7.99 -1.46 -1.51
CA ALA A 16 -8.39 -0.23 -0.82
C ALA A 16 -7.20 0.71 -0.62
N MET A 17 -6.04 0.19 -0.19
CA MET A 17 -4.80 0.95 -0.10
C MET A 17 -4.40 1.55 -1.46
N GLN A 18 -4.44 0.74 -2.50
CA GLN A 18 -4.15 1.17 -3.87
C GLN A 18 -5.06 2.33 -4.30
N SER A 19 -6.36 2.20 -4.07
CA SER A 19 -7.35 3.23 -4.40
C SER A 19 -7.11 4.53 -3.62
N LEU A 20 -6.84 4.45 -2.32
CA LEU A 20 -6.55 5.62 -1.49
C LEU A 20 -5.29 6.36 -1.96
N ILE A 21 -4.22 5.64 -2.22
CA ILE A 21 -2.97 6.25 -2.71
C ILE A 21 -3.17 6.87 -4.09
N LEU A 22 -3.86 6.16 -4.99
CA LEU A 22 -4.13 6.63 -6.35
C LEU A 22 -4.90 7.96 -6.36
N ASN A 23 -5.91 8.08 -5.50
CA ASN A 23 -6.86 9.19 -5.54
C ASN A 23 -6.51 10.34 -4.59
N GLU A 24 -5.89 10.06 -3.44
CA GLU A 24 -5.72 11.02 -2.37
C GLU A 24 -4.27 11.44 -2.11
N CYS A 25 -3.27 10.77 -2.71
CA CYS A 25 -1.89 11.23 -2.66
C CYS A 25 -1.72 12.41 -3.62
N LEU A 26 -1.94 13.64 -3.13
CA LEU A 26 -2.00 14.84 -3.95
C LEU A 26 -0.72 15.68 -3.78
N VAL A 27 -0.07 15.98 -4.89
CA VAL A 27 1.03 16.97 -4.97
C VAL A 27 0.49 18.22 -5.63
N ALA A 28 0.47 19.36 -4.91
CA ALA A 28 -0.13 20.61 -5.37
C ALA A 28 -1.60 20.45 -5.85
N GLY A 29 -2.37 19.59 -5.16
CA GLY A 29 -3.79 19.34 -5.46
C GLY A 29 -4.06 18.35 -6.60
N VAL A 30 -3.04 17.78 -7.21
CA VAL A 30 -3.17 16.82 -8.31
C VAL A 30 -2.53 15.50 -7.90
N SER A 31 -3.22 14.38 -8.19
CA SER A 31 -2.62 13.06 -8.01
C SER A 31 -1.68 12.75 -9.19
N PRO A 32 -0.37 12.62 -8.93
CA PRO A 32 0.58 12.26 -9.98
C PRO A 32 0.33 10.86 -10.52
N PHE A 33 -0.22 9.97 -9.67
CA PHE A 33 -0.53 8.59 -10.04
C PHE A 33 -1.80 8.49 -10.89
N ALA A 34 -2.83 9.28 -10.58
CA ALA A 34 -4.06 9.33 -11.38
C ALA A 34 -3.79 9.92 -12.77
N ALA A 35 -2.97 10.96 -12.87
CA ALA A 35 -2.60 11.56 -14.15
C ALA A 35 -1.87 10.56 -15.07
N LEU A 36 -0.93 9.78 -14.53
CA LEU A 36 -0.24 8.72 -15.27
C LEU A 36 -1.19 7.60 -15.68
N SER A 37 -2.08 7.16 -14.79
CA SER A 37 -3.05 6.12 -15.08
C SER A 37 -4.03 6.55 -16.18
N ALA A 38 -4.43 7.82 -16.22
CA ALA A 38 -5.33 8.37 -17.24
C ALA A 38 -4.65 8.48 -18.60
N SER A 39 -3.37 8.86 -18.67
CA SER A 39 -2.64 9.00 -19.93
C SER A 39 -2.41 7.68 -20.66
N ASP A 40 -2.46 6.56 -19.95
CA ASP A 40 -2.11 5.23 -20.48
C ASP A 40 -3.23 4.17 -20.31
N ALA A 41 -4.45 4.63 -20.03
CA ALA A 41 -5.61 3.76 -19.79
C ALA A 41 -5.91 2.79 -20.95
N SER A 42 -5.58 3.19 -22.20
CA SER A 42 -5.78 2.37 -23.39
C SER A 42 -4.80 1.20 -23.50
N ARG A 43 -3.64 1.29 -22.87
CA ARG A 43 -2.55 0.33 -23.02
C ARG A 43 -2.45 -0.67 -21.87
N TYR A 44 -2.85 -0.28 -20.66
CA TYR A 44 -2.48 -1.02 -19.46
C TYR A 44 -3.54 -1.16 -18.35
N GLY A 45 -4.71 -0.57 -18.49
CA GLY A 45 -5.74 -0.55 -17.43
C GLY A 45 -5.44 0.44 -16.30
N VAL A 46 -6.45 0.73 -15.50
CA VAL A 46 -6.57 1.91 -14.60
C VAL A 46 -5.54 1.97 -13.44
N ALA A 47 -4.71 0.97 -13.21
CA ALA A 47 -4.03 0.84 -11.92
C ALA A 47 -2.48 0.80 -11.97
N ARG A 48 -1.83 1.31 -13.00
CA ARG A 48 -0.39 1.06 -13.19
C ARG A 48 0.58 2.03 -12.54
N ALA A 49 0.14 3.16 -12.05
CA ALA A 49 0.99 4.04 -11.26
C ALA A 49 1.05 3.63 -9.78
N VAL A 50 0.06 2.82 -9.32
CA VAL A 50 0.06 2.21 -7.99
C VAL A 50 -0.17 0.71 -8.15
N PHE A 51 0.84 -0.09 -7.86
CA PHE A 51 0.82 -1.55 -8.07
C PHE A 51 0.59 -2.32 -6.79
N ILE A 52 -0.14 -3.42 -6.90
CA ILE A 52 -0.14 -4.47 -5.88
C ILE A 52 0.88 -5.52 -6.32
N GLY A 53 1.92 -5.69 -5.52
CA GLY A 53 3.04 -6.56 -5.78
C GLY A 53 4.35 -5.81 -5.97
N ARG A 54 5.46 -6.54 -5.91
CA ARG A 54 6.79 -6.00 -6.19
C ARG A 54 7.01 -6.01 -7.69
N PRO A 55 7.33 -4.88 -8.30
CA PRO A 55 7.54 -4.84 -9.73
C PRO A 55 8.79 -5.62 -10.10
N LYS A 56 8.67 -6.48 -11.10
CA LYS A 56 9.81 -7.23 -11.66
C LYS A 56 10.50 -6.46 -12.76
N ASP A 57 9.73 -5.69 -13.52
CA ASP A 57 10.20 -4.89 -14.64
C ASP A 57 9.63 -3.48 -14.52
N PHE A 58 10.50 -2.47 -14.50
CA PHE A 58 10.11 -1.07 -14.56
C PHE A 58 10.21 -0.55 -15.99
N SER A 59 9.16 0.05 -16.48
CA SER A 59 9.26 0.96 -17.60
C SER A 59 9.32 2.39 -17.05
N ASP A 60 10.27 3.18 -17.50
CA ASP A 60 10.44 4.59 -17.14
C ASP A 60 9.19 5.44 -17.44
N ALA A 61 8.35 4.95 -18.37
CA ALA A 61 7.08 5.57 -18.71
C ALA A 61 6.07 5.64 -17.53
N TYR A 62 6.34 4.93 -16.44
CA TYR A 62 5.42 4.83 -15.29
C TYR A 62 5.93 5.51 -14.01
N LEU A 63 6.99 6.30 -14.10
CA LEU A 63 7.50 7.04 -12.95
C LEU A 63 6.86 8.45 -12.86
N PRO A 64 6.51 8.94 -11.69
CA PRO A 64 6.66 8.30 -10.37
C PRO A 64 5.70 7.13 -10.16
N GLN A 65 6.12 6.14 -9.39
CA GLN A 65 5.41 4.89 -9.17
C GLN A 65 5.28 4.58 -7.68
N CYS A 66 4.18 3.94 -7.31
CA CYS A 66 3.97 3.39 -5.98
C CYS A 66 3.74 1.88 -6.06
N CYS A 67 4.39 1.13 -5.20
CA CYS A 67 4.21 -0.32 -5.09
C CYS A 67 3.78 -0.68 -3.68
N ILE A 68 2.76 -1.52 -3.58
CA ILE A 68 2.27 -2.06 -2.31
C ILE A 68 2.50 -3.56 -2.36
N TRP A 69 3.34 -4.10 -1.48
CA TRP A 69 3.58 -5.53 -1.46
C TRP A 69 3.65 -6.09 -0.05
N LEU A 70 3.42 -7.40 0.04
CA LEU A 70 3.65 -8.17 1.25
C LEU A 70 5.06 -8.74 1.19
N PRO A 71 5.88 -8.57 2.23
CA PRO A 71 7.17 -9.23 2.30
C PRO A 71 7.00 -10.76 2.25
N SER A 72 7.96 -11.44 1.64
CA SER A 72 7.94 -12.90 1.50
C SER A 72 8.40 -13.64 2.77
N ASP A 73 8.88 -12.93 3.76
CA ASP A 73 9.35 -13.46 5.02
C ASP A 73 8.21 -13.67 6.01
N THR A 74 8.41 -14.56 6.93
CA THR A 74 7.44 -15.18 7.83
C THR A 74 6.68 -14.23 8.78
N HIS A 75 6.89 -12.92 8.68
CA HIS A 75 6.26 -11.91 9.53
C HIS A 75 5.27 -11.01 8.80
N ALA A 76 4.92 -11.34 7.54
CA ALA A 76 3.99 -10.54 6.75
C ALA A 76 2.55 -10.56 7.30
N GLU A 77 2.21 -11.61 8.02
CA GLU A 77 0.90 -11.76 8.62
C GLU A 77 0.99 -12.50 9.94
N THR A 78 0.34 -11.96 10.97
CA THR A 78 0.16 -12.63 12.25
C THR A 78 -1.33 -12.81 12.50
N VAL A 79 -1.72 -13.97 13.04
CA VAL A 79 -3.11 -14.25 13.43
C VAL A 79 -3.18 -14.47 14.94
N GLU A 80 -4.02 -13.72 15.60
CA GLU A 80 -4.27 -13.82 17.02
C GLU A 80 -5.74 -14.17 17.28
N LEU A 81 -5.98 -15.07 18.21
CA LEU A 81 -7.34 -15.35 18.67
C LEU A 81 -7.79 -14.24 19.63
N ALA A 82 -8.79 -13.47 19.22
CA ALA A 82 -9.34 -12.37 20.01
C ALA A 82 -10.45 -12.87 20.93
N GLY A 83 -10.07 -13.46 22.08
CA GLY A 83 -10.99 -13.80 23.17
C GLY A 83 -11.96 -14.97 22.90
N TYR A 84 -12.85 -15.23 23.86
CA TYR A 84 -13.81 -16.34 23.85
C TYR A 84 -14.96 -16.22 22.83
N ALA A 85 -14.98 -15.18 22.01
CA ALA A 85 -16.14 -14.87 21.14
C ALA A 85 -16.05 -15.45 19.72
N GLY A 86 -15.13 -16.38 19.45
CA GLY A 86 -14.94 -16.94 18.10
C GLY A 86 -14.49 -15.89 17.07
N ARG A 87 -13.79 -14.86 17.52
CA ARG A 87 -13.20 -13.83 16.67
C ARG A 87 -11.70 -14.05 16.53
N ALA A 88 -11.18 -13.79 15.34
CA ALA A 88 -9.75 -13.72 15.09
C ALA A 88 -9.37 -12.29 14.70
N LEU A 89 -8.14 -11.94 15.02
CA LEU A 89 -7.48 -10.71 14.59
C LEU A 89 -6.26 -11.10 13.78
N SER A 90 -6.20 -10.66 12.53
CA SER A 90 -4.99 -10.77 11.72
C SER A 90 -4.34 -9.40 11.56
N THR A 91 -3.01 -9.37 11.59
CA THR A 91 -2.24 -8.17 11.26
C THR A 91 -1.49 -8.41 9.97
N LEU A 92 -1.87 -7.66 8.95
CA LEU A 92 -1.23 -7.64 7.64
C LEU A 92 -0.17 -6.54 7.62
N VAL A 93 1.04 -6.87 7.23
CA VAL A 93 2.15 -5.92 7.10
C VAL A 93 2.40 -5.67 5.61
N ALA A 94 1.97 -4.51 5.13
CA ALA A 94 2.18 -4.10 3.75
C ALA A 94 3.32 -3.07 3.67
N HIS A 95 4.22 -3.27 2.73
CA HIS A 95 5.24 -2.28 2.38
C HIS A 95 4.72 -1.38 1.27
N VAL A 96 4.88 -0.07 1.44
CA VAL A 96 4.51 0.96 0.47
C VAL A 96 5.79 1.64 0.00
N LEU A 97 6.17 1.42 -1.25
CA LEU A 97 7.38 1.95 -1.87
C LEU A 97 7.03 2.98 -2.93
N LEU A 98 7.51 4.20 -2.74
CA LEU A 98 7.52 5.24 -3.76
C LEU A 98 8.83 5.18 -4.55
N LEU A 99 8.76 5.35 -5.85
CA LEU A 99 9.89 5.31 -6.77
C LEU A 99 9.84 6.51 -7.72
N VAL A 100 10.99 7.13 -7.93
CA VAL A 100 11.19 8.20 -8.90
C VAL A 100 12.46 7.95 -9.73
N ASP A 101 12.48 8.47 -10.95
CA ASP A 101 13.66 8.43 -11.82
C ASP A 101 14.70 9.43 -11.35
N GLN A 102 15.95 9.00 -11.19
CA GLN A 102 17.07 9.87 -10.83
C GLN A 102 18.15 9.98 -11.93
N ARG A 103 17.99 9.28 -13.04
CA ARG A 103 19.05 9.14 -14.06
C ARG A 103 19.36 10.43 -14.77
N THR A 104 18.38 11.29 -14.98
CA THR A 104 18.55 12.55 -15.71
C THR A 104 18.88 13.72 -14.80
N ASP A 105 18.29 13.77 -13.61
CA ASP A 105 18.48 14.85 -12.63
C ASP A 105 18.23 14.33 -11.22
N TRP A 106 19.32 14.09 -10.49
CA TRP A 106 19.25 13.60 -9.11
C TRP A 106 18.61 14.61 -8.15
N TYR A 107 18.77 15.93 -8.40
CA TYR A 107 18.20 16.96 -7.53
C TYR A 107 16.67 17.04 -7.72
N ALA A 108 16.21 16.98 -8.97
CA ALA A 108 14.78 16.90 -9.26
C ALA A 108 14.15 15.62 -8.67
N ALA A 109 14.85 14.49 -8.75
CA ALA A 109 14.41 13.25 -8.13
C ALA A 109 14.27 13.36 -6.61
N GLU A 110 15.24 14.00 -5.93
CA GLU A 110 15.18 14.23 -4.48
C GLU A 110 13.98 15.13 -4.12
N GLN A 111 13.77 16.22 -4.85
CA GLN A 111 12.61 17.07 -4.62
C GLN A 111 11.29 16.33 -4.86
N GLN A 112 11.23 15.52 -5.90
CA GLN A 112 10.03 14.77 -6.25
C GLN A 112 9.70 13.73 -5.19
N ILE A 113 10.68 12.93 -4.72
CA ILE A 113 10.43 11.90 -3.71
C ILE A 113 10.01 12.51 -2.37
N LEU A 114 10.58 13.66 -1.98
CA LEU A 114 10.18 14.36 -0.76
C LEU A 114 8.74 14.86 -0.85
N ARG A 115 8.34 15.46 -1.97
CA ARG A 115 6.95 15.89 -2.19
C ARG A 115 5.96 14.73 -2.17
N LEU A 116 6.32 13.60 -2.79
CA LEU A 116 5.49 12.40 -2.79
C LEU A 116 5.36 11.80 -1.40
N ARG A 117 6.45 11.72 -0.64
CA ARG A 117 6.45 11.28 0.76
C ARG A 117 5.52 12.14 1.60
N ASP A 118 5.66 13.48 1.50
CA ASP A 118 4.86 14.43 2.28
C ASP A 118 3.37 14.38 1.90
N ALA A 119 3.06 14.05 0.65
CA ALA A 119 1.69 13.82 0.18
C ALA A 119 1.13 12.46 0.61
N LEU A 120 1.98 11.42 0.70
CA LEU A 120 1.58 10.08 1.08
C LEU A 120 1.26 9.96 2.59
N TRP A 121 2.05 10.57 3.47
CA TRP A 121 1.87 10.48 4.91
C TRP A 121 0.45 10.82 5.40
N PRO A 122 -0.16 11.96 5.00
CA PRO A 122 -1.53 12.28 5.41
C PRO A 122 -2.54 11.23 4.96
N VAL A 123 -2.34 10.61 3.78
CA VAL A 123 -3.23 9.55 3.29
C VAL A 123 -3.16 8.33 4.20
N LEU A 124 -1.94 7.84 4.46
CA LEU A 124 -1.74 6.67 5.31
C LEU A 124 -2.25 6.88 6.74
N LEU A 125 -2.01 8.05 7.33
CA LEU A 125 -2.40 8.35 8.71
C LEU A 125 -3.91 8.62 8.86
N ARG A 126 -4.56 9.20 7.85
CA ARG A 126 -5.98 9.54 7.89
C ARG A 126 -6.88 8.32 7.79
N HIS A 127 -6.45 7.30 7.07
CA HIS A 127 -7.31 6.17 6.72
C HIS A 127 -7.04 4.93 7.58
N ALA A 128 -7.21 5.07 8.90
CA ALA A 128 -7.03 3.96 9.85
C ALA A 128 -7.96 2.75 9.59
N GLN A 129 -9.04 2.93 8.83
CA GLN A 129 -9.97 1.86 8.44
C GLN A 129 -10.10 1.74 6.91
N LEU A 130 -9.06 2.12 6.16
CA LEU A 130 -9.04 2.10 4.69
C LEU A 130 -10.27 2.76 4.06
N GLY A 131 -10.70 3.91 4.61
CA GLY A 131 -11.89 4.63 4.14
C GLY A 131 -13.22 3.89 4.38
N GLY A 132 -13.23 2.83 5.19
CA GLY A 132 -14.40 1.99 5.41
C GLY A 132 -14.75 1.07 4.24
N THR A 133 -13.89 0.96 3.24
CA THR A 133 -14.11 0.12 2.04
C THR A 133 -13.96 -1.37 2.34
N VAL A 134 -13.28 -1.72 3.42
CA VAL A 134 -13.10 -3.11 3.88
C VAL A 134 -13.70 -3.24 5.28
N ALA A 135 -14.81 -3.95 5.38
CA ALA A 135 -15.58 -4.08 6.61
C ALA A 135 -14.84 -4.77 7.76
N SER A 136 -13.83 -5.57 7.44
CA SER A 136 -13.02 -6.31 8.43
C SER A 136 -11.87 -5.50 9.02
N VAL A 137 -11.51 -4.36 8.45
CA VAL A 137 -10.40 -3.54 8.95
C VAL A 137 -10.81 -2.79 10.20
N SER A 138 -10.15 -3.08 11.32
CA SER A 138 -10.43 -2.46 12.61
C SER A 138 -9.54 -1.26 12.92
N ALA A 139 -8.28 -1.31 12.49
CA ALA A 139 -7.31 -0.24 12.67
C ALA A 139 -6.11 -0.43 11.73
N SER A 140 -5.39 0.65 11.48
CA SER A 140 -4.09 0.59 10.82
C SER A 140 -3.05 1.40 11.61
N GLU A 141 -1.81 1.03 11.43
CA GLU A 141 -0.64 1.71 11.97
C GLU A 141 0.36 1.92 10.85
N VAL A 142 0.95 3.09 10.80
CA VAL A 142 1.96 3.42 9.79
C VAL A 142 3.28 3.74 10.47
N SER A 143 4.34 3.18 9.95
CA SER A 143 5.71 3.47 10.39
C SER A 143 6.62 3.68 9.18
N VAL A 144 7.77 4.32 9.43
CA VAL A 144 8.83 4.40 8.43
C VAL A 144 9.43 3.01 8.27
N GLY A 145 9.54 2.54 7.02
CA GLY A 145 10.30 1.36 6.67
C GLY A 145 11.79 1.72 6.54
N ARG A 146 12.36 1.53 5.35
CA ARG A 146 13.74 2.00 5.05
C ARG A 146 13.84 3.53 4.95
N GLY A 147 12.70 4.23 4.90
CA GLY A 147 12.68 5.67 4.69
C GLY A 147 13.15 6.06 3.29
N LEU A 148 13.90 7.16 3.19
CA LEU A 148 14.54 7.55 1.94
C LEU A 148 15.67 6.58 1.61
N CYS A 149 15.58 5.91 0.49
CA CYS A 149 16.45 4.80 0.10
C CYS A 149 16.72 4.81 -1.41
N TYR A 150 17.46 3.81 -1.86
CA TYR A 150 17.65 3.49 -3.26
C TYR A 150 17.18 2.07 -3.51
N GLU A 151 16.50 1.86 -4.61
CA GLU A 151 16.08 0.54 -5.07
C GLU A 151 16.71 0.27 -6.43
N GLN A 152 17.25 -0.94 -6.59
CA GLN A 152 17.83 -1.38 -7.86
C GLN A 152 16.90 -2.39 -8.52
N VAL A 153 16.43 -2.07 -9.72
CA VAL A 153 15.56 -2.94 -10.50
C VAL A 153 16.11 -3.08 -11.90
N ALA A 154 16.33 -4.32 -12.34
CA ALA A 154 16.91 -4.63 -13.65
C ALA A 154 18.22 -3.86 -13.97
N GLY A 155 19.06 -3.65 -12.95
CA GLY A 155 20.34 -2.94 -13.10
C GLY A 155 20.24 -1.40 -13.08
N VAL A 156 19.03 -0.84 -12.98
CA VAL A 156 18.79 0.61 -12.89
C VAL A 156 18.51 0.98 -11.43
N GLN A 157 19.15 2.06 -10.97
CA GLN A 157 18.95 2.58 -9.62
C GLN A 157 17.89 3.68 -9.63
N TYR A 158 16.93 3.58 -8.70
CA TYR A 158 15.85 4.54 -8.51
C TYR A 158 15.92 5.17 -7.12
N ARG A 159 15.57 6.45 -7.02
CA ARG A 159 15.37 7.10 -5.73
C ARG A 159 14.02 6.67 -5.17
N CYS A 160 13.98 6.31 -3.89
CA CYS A 160 12.78 5.75 -3.29
C CYS A 160 12.53 6.24 -1.85
N PHE A 161 11.30 6.04 -1.41
CA PHE A 161 10.86 6.16 -0.02
C PHE A 161 10.01 4.96 0.32
N GLU A 162 10.26 4.31 1.44
CA GLU A 162 9.52 3.16 1.91
C GLU A 162 8.87 3.43 3.26
N ALA A 163 7.56 3.18 3.32
CA ALA A 163 6.77 3.12 4.54
C ALA A 163 6.24 1.70 4.76
N ILE A 164 5.90 1.38 6.00
CA ILE A 164 5.23 0.14 6.38
C ILE A 164 3.83 0.48 6.87
N TRP A 165 2.82 -0.15 6.30
CA TRP A 165 1.44 -0.02 6.69
C TRP A 165 0.94 -1.34 7.29
N ARG A 166 0.70 -1.34 8.60
CA ARG A 166 0.15 -2.48 9.32
C ARG A 166 -1.36 -2.32 9.41
N ILE A 167 -2.09 -3.32 8.95
CA ILE A 167 -3.54 -3.34 8.89
C ILE A 167 -4.04 -4.44 9.79
N ARG A 168 -4.90 -4.10 10.75
CA ARG A 168 -5.57 -5.07 11.61
C ARG A 168 -6.96 -5.38 11.07
N GLN A 169 -7.21 -6.65 10.79
CA GLN A 169 -8.49 -7.16 10.32
C GLN A 169 -9.12 -8.04 11.38
N GLN A 170 -10.43 -7.84 11.61
CA GLN A 170 -11.22 -8.71 12.46
C GLN A 170 -12.12 -9.60 11.60
N TRP A 171 -12.20 -10.87 11.92
CA TRP A 171 -13.05 -11.83 11.24
C TRP A 171 -13.60 -12.87 12.23
N GLN A 172 -14.68 -13.53 11.85
CA GLN A 172 -15.33 -14.52 12.70
C GLN A 172 -14.90 -15.92 12.29
N ILE A 173 -14.44 -16.71 13.25
CA ILE A 173 -14.13 -18.12 13.02
C ILE A 173 -15.45 -18.86 12.94
N SER A 174 -15.84 -19.29 11.73
CA SER A 174 -16.98 -20.16 11.50
C SER A 174 -16.54 -21.60 11.77
N GLY A 175 -16.75 -22.07 12.97
CA GLY A 175 -16.43 -23.45 13.30
C GLY A 175 -16.72 -23.68 14.75
N GLY A 176 -17.58 -24.66 15.02
CA GLY A 176 -17.99 -24.99 16.39
C GLY A 176 -16.78 -25.18 17.30
N LEU A 177 -16.95 -24.78 18.54
CA LEU A 177 -16.08 -25.15 19.63
C LEU A 177 -15.54 -26.55 19.41
N ILE A 178 -14.21 -26.65 19.24
CA ILE A 178 -13.54 -27.91 19.46
C ILE A 178 -13.76 -28.18 20.96
N ALA A 179 -14.68 -29.07 21.21
CA ALA A 179 -14.97 -29.58 22.56
C ALA A 179 -13.79 -30.37 23.07
#